data_6eab649411f820c6a66d3d2cbd3f8b1a
#
_entry.id   6eab649411f820c6a66d3d2cbd3f8b1a
#
_cell.length_a   1.000
_cell.length_b   1.000
_cell.length_c   1.000
_cell.angle_alpha   90.00
_cell.angle_beta   90.00
_cell.angle_gamma   90.00
#
_symmetry.space_group_name_H-M   'P 1'
#
loop_
_entity.id
_entity.type
_entity.pdbx_description
1 polymer ?
#
loop_
_entity_poly.entity_id
_entity_poly.type
_entity_poly.pdbx_seq_one_letter_code
_entity_poly.pdbx_strand_id
1 'polypeptide(L)'
;MKIVKILGGLGNQMFQYALSLSLREQFPHEQVMIDTSCFRNYPLHNGFEIDRIFAQKALVASWKDILKVAYPYPNYRFWQIGKYILPKRKTMCVERKDFSFDAAALTRKGNCYYDGYWQHEEYFCDVKETIWEAFSFPEPADGQNKEIIALLRASESVSLHVRRGDYVNHPLFRGICDSDYYKRAIHYIEERVNPRLYCVFSNDMAWCESYLPGLLPGKKVVMWTGTRARKVMWICS
;
A
#
# COMPACT_ATOMS: atom_id res chain seq x y z
N MET A 1 18.25 17.11 8.61
CA MET A 1 17.65 16.72 7.31
C MET A 1 17.45 15.22 7.28
N LYS A 2 16.23 14.74 6.98
CA LYS A 2 15.88 13.33 6.85
C LYS A 2 15.40 13.07 5.42
N ILE A 3 15.78 11.96 4.81
CA ILE A 3 15.29 11.57 3.48
C ILE A 3 14.80 10.12 3.55
N VAL A 4 13.55 9.89 3.18
CA VAL A 4 12.95 8.55 3.13
C VAL A 4 12.87 8.10 1.68
N LYS A 5 13.49 6.96 1.35
CA LYS A 5 13.38 6.35 0.03
C LYS A 5 11.99 5.76 -0.17
N ILE A 6 11.36 6.07 -1.28
CA ILE A 6 10.09 5.50 -1.70
C ILE A 6 10.34 4.52 -2.85
N LEU A 7 9.82 3.29 -2.69
CA LEU A 7 10.01 2.21 -3.67
C LEU A 7 8.89 1.17 -3.53
N GLY A 8 8.57 0.48 -4.62
CA GLY A 8 7.59 -0.61 -4.62
C GLY A 8 6.19 -0.19 -5.02
N GLY A 9 5.20 -1.05 -4.82
CA GLY A 9 3.79 -0.76 -5.06
C GLY A 9 3.20 0.19 -4.03
N LEU A 10 1.96 0.64 -4.27
CA LEU A 10 1.27 1.64 -3.46
C LEU A 10 1.32 1.35 -1.96
N GLY A 11 1.04 0.13 -1.52
CA GLY A 11 1.08 -0.23 -0.09
C GLY A 11 2.47 0.01 0.54
N ASN A 12 3.56 -0.37 -0.16
CA ASN A 12 4.91 -0.09 0.30
C ASN A 12 5.21 1.42 0.36
N GLN A 13 4.73 2.16 -0.64
CA GLN A 13 4.86 3.62 -0.66
C GLN A 13 4.14 4.28 0.52
N MET A 14 2.96 3.76 0.90
CA MET A 14 2.19 4.24 2.05
C MET A 14 2.96 4.04 3.35
N PHE A 15 3.55 2.88 3.61
CA PHE A 15 4.39 2.65 4.80
C PHE A 15 5.59 3.60 4.86
N GLN A 16 6.30 3.75 3.77
CA GLN A 16 7.46 4.64 3.69
C GLN A 16 7.06 6.11 3.84
N TYR A 17 5.93 6.50 3.27
CA TYR A 17 5.41 7.86 3.42
C TYR A 17 4.94 8.12 4.85
N ALA A 18 4.28 7.16 5.51
CA ALA A 18 3.89 7.23 6.91
C ALA A 18 5.10 7.45 7.84
N LEU A 19 6.22 6.74 7.59
CA LEU A 19 7.47 7.03 8.29
C LEU A 19 7.91 8.48 8.08
N SER A 20 7.79 9.02 6.87
CA SER A 20 8.16 10.42 6.61
C SER A 20 7.29 11.41 7.39
N LEU A 21 6.01 11.11 7.60
CA LEU A 21 5.11 11.92 8.44
C LEU A 21 5.51 11.85 9.90
N SER A 22 5.79 10.66 10.42
CA SER A 22 6.28 10.46 11.79
C SER A 22 7.59 11.23 12.05
N LEU A 23 8.53 11.14 11.10
CA LEU A 23 9.78 11.90 11.23
C LEU A 23 9.59 13.42 11.18
N ARG A 24 8.59 13.94 10.46
CA ARG A 24 8.26 15.38 10.47
C ARG A 24 7.75 15.84 11.83
N GLU A 25 6.88 15.06 12.45
CA GLU A 25 6.37 15.35 13.78
C GLU A 25 7.48 15.30 14.82
N GLN A 26 8.32 14.29 14.76
CA GLN A 26 9.41 14.09 15.73
C GLN A 26 10.56 15.09 15.57
N PHE A 27 10.79 15.60 14.37
CA PHE A 27 11.87 16.55 14.06
C PHE A 27 11.32 17.83 13.38
N PRO A 28 10.50 18.64 14.07
CA PRO A 28 9.78 19.77 13.45
C PRO A 28 10.71 20.87 12.91
N HIS A 29 11.96 20.90 13.35
CA HIS A 29 12.98 21.86 12.88
C HIS A 29 13.88 21.29 11.77
N GLU A 30 13.68 20.04 11.37
CA GLU A 30 14.45 19.43 10.29
C GLU A 30 13.61 19.28 9.02
N GLN A 31 14.26 19.45 7.87
CA GLN A 31 13.62 19.08 6.60
C GLN A 31 13.50 17.57 6.49
N VAL A 32 12.27 17.09 6.27
CA VAL A 32 11.99 15.68 5.93
C VAL A 32 11.49 15.62 4.49
N MET A 33 12.25 14.92 3.67
CA MET A 33 12.03 14.78 2.22
C MET A 33 11.83 13.31 1.85
N ILE A 34 11.30 13.08 0.65
CA ILE A 34 11.24 11.74 0.06
C ILE A 34 12.17 11.64 -1.14
N ASP A 35 12.73 10.45 -1.36
CA ASP A 35 13.49 10.13 -2.58
C ASP A 35 12.67 9.20 -3.48
N THR A 36 12.25 9.71 -4.63
CA THR A 36 11.51 8.98 -5.65
C THR A 36 12.35 8.61 -6.87
N SER A 37 13.67 8.79 -6.81
CA SER A 37 14.57 8.60 -7.95
C SER A 37 14.54 7.18 -8.52
N CYS A 38 14.27 6.17 -7.67
CA CYS A 38 14.16 4.78 -8.10
C CYS A 38 12.98 4.51 -9.05
N PHE A 39 11.98 5.39 -9.12
CA PHE A 39 10.85 5.21 -10.06
C PHE A 39 11.21 5.56 -11.51
N ARG A 40 12.34 6.19 -11.75
CA ARG A 40 12.82 6.40 -13.12
C ARG A 40 13.13 5.05 -13.77
N ASN A 41 12.44 4.76 -14.89
CA ASN A 41 12.55 3.47 -15.60
C ASN A 41 12.29 2.25 -14.68
N TYR A 42 11.37 2.39 -13.72
CA TYR A 42 10.93 1.31 -12.86
C TYR A 42 9.91 0.44 -13.60
N PRO A 43 10.24 -0.83 -13.91
CA PRO A 43 9.37 -1.67 -14.75
C PRO A 43 8.23 -2.32 -13.98
N LEU A 44 8.27 -2.24 -12.65
CA LEU A 44 7.28 -2.85 -11.77
C LEU A 44 6.35 -1.77 -11.22
N HIS A 45 5.08 -2.11 -11.04
CA HIS A 45 4.05 -1.21 -10.51
C HIS A 45 3.80 0.05 -11.38
N ASN A 46 3.05 1.01 -10.86
CA ASN A 46 2.58 2.19 -11.61
C ASN A 46 3.42 3.45 -11.38
N GLY A 47 4.64 3.31 -10.88
CA GLY A 47 5.48 4.45 -10.50
C GLY A 47 5.16 5.00 -9.11
N PHE A 48 5.49 6.27 -8.88
CA PHE A 48 5.15 6.97 -7.64
C PHE A 48 3.67 7.37 -7.66
N GLU A 49 2.89 6.94 -6.66
CA GLU A 49 1.43 7.02 -6.68
C GLU A 49 0.83 7.87 -5.54
N ILE A 50 1.58 8.19 -4.49
CA ILE A 50 1.06 8.90 -3.30
C ILE A 50 0.47 10.27 -3.67
N ASP A 51 1.16 11.05 -4.48
CA ASP A 51 0.70 12.37 -4.94
C ASP A 51 -0.52 12.27 -5.84
N ARG A 52 -0.55 11.27 -6.69
CA ARG A 52 -1.64 11.05 -7.66
C ARG A 52 -2.92 10.53 -7.00
N ILE A 53 -2.79 9.62 -6.02
CA ILE A 53 -3.95 8.94 -5.41
C ILE A 53 -4.51 9.74 -4.24
N PHE A 54 -3.65 10.30 -3.40
CA PHE A 54 -4.04 10.98 -2.17
C PHE A 54 -3.86 12.51 -2.24
N ALA A 55 -3.51 13.05 -3.39
CA ALA A 55 -3.24 14.47 -3.61
C ALA A 55 -2.19 15.06 -2.64
N GLN A 56 -1.28 14.22 -2.11
CA GLN A 56 -0.26 14.66 -1.17
C GLN A 56 0.91 15.34 -1.88
N LYS A 57 1.29 16.52 -1.40
CA LYS A 57 2.45 17.26 -1.89
C LYS A 57 3.66 16.97 -0.99
N ALA A 58 4.40 15.94 -1.31
CA ALA A 58 5.64 15.64 -0.60
C ALA A 58 6.81 16.49 -1.08
N LEU A 59 7.68 16.89 -0.17
CA LEU A 59 8.95 17.52 -0.55
C LEU A 59 9.91 16.46 -1.09
N VAL A 60 10.20 16.52 -2.38
CA VAL A 60 11.10 15.56 -3.05
C VAL A 60 12.54 16.03 -2.96
N ALA A 61 13.42 15.13 -2.51
CA ALA A 61 14.84 15.41 -2.38
C ALA A 61 15.49 15.56 -3.75
N SER A 62 16.35 16.57 -3.88
CA SER A 62 17.19 16.72 -5.05
C SER A 62 18.36 15.73 -5.04
N TRP A 63 18.98 15.50 -6.20
CA TRP A 63 20.23 14.72 -6.31
C TRP A 63 21.31 15.20 -5.35
N LYS A 64 21.46 16.52 -5.16
CA LYS A 64 22.42 17.12 -4.25
C LYS A 64 22.10 16.81 -2.79
N ASP A 65 20.83 16.74 -2.42
CA ASP A 65 20.41 16.41 -1.05
C ASP A 65 20.67 14.95 -0.74
N ILE A 66 20.36 14.05 -1.67
CA ILE A 66 20.64 12.62 -1.53
C ILE A 66 22.16 12.40 -1.37
N LEU A 67 23.00 13.07 -2.17
CA LEU A 67 24.45 12.92 -2.12
C LEU A 67 25.05 13.26 -0.74
N LYS A 68 24.43 14.17 0.02
CA LYS A 68 24.88 14.52 1.38
C LYS A 68 24.75 13.36 2.37
N VAL A 69 23.77 12.47 2.17
CA VAL A 69 23.40 11.41 3.15
C VAL A 69 23.51 9.99 2.63
N ALA A 70 23.46 9.79 1.32
CA ALA A 70 23.46 8.46 0.69
C ALA A 70 24.17 8.51 -0.67
N TYR A 71 24.00 7.45 -1.44
CA TYR A 71 24.41 7.38 -2.83
C TYR A 71 23.21 7.66 -3.72
N PRO A 72 23.25 8.72 -4.52
CA PRO A 72 22.17 8.99 -5.45
C PRO A 72 22.25 8.03 -6.64
N TYR A 73 21.16 7.37 -6.93
CA TYR A 73 21.06 6.45 -8.06
C TYR A 73 20.21 7.07 -9.16
N PRO A 74 20.64 7.02 -10.42
CA PRO A 74 19.88 7.60 -11.53
C PRO A 74 18.55 6.87 -11.79
N ASN A 75 18.45 5.59 -11.42
CA ASN A 75 17.25 4.77 -11.55
C ASN A 75 17.35 3.47 -10.73
N TYR A 76 16.28 2.66 -10.77
CA TYR A 76 16.15 1.40 -10.06
C TYR A 76 17.25 0.38 -10.36
N ARG A 77 17.70 0.23 -11.60
CA ARG A 77 18.73 -0.74 -11.98
C ARG A 77 20.07 -0.43 -11.32
N PHE A 78 20.47 0.84 -11.32
CA PHE A 78 21.69 1.26 -10.63
C PHE A 78 21.59 1.09 -9.11
N TRP A 79 20.43 1.33 -8.52
CA TRP A 79 20.20 1.04 -7.11
C TRP A 79 20.31 -0.46 -6.80
N GLN A 80 19.73 -1.34 -7.63
CA GLN A 80 19.84 -2.79 -7.43
C GLN A 80 21.28 -3.27 -7.39
N ILE A 81 22.14 -2.73 -8.22
CA ILE A 81 23.58 -3.08 -8.27
C ILE A 81 24.31 -2.40 -7.10
N GLY A 82 24.10 -1.10 -6.93
CA GLY A 82 24.83 -0.28 -5.96
C GLY A 82 24.63 -0.71 -4.51
N LYS A 83 23.45 -1.17 -4.15
CA LYS A 83 23.16 -1.66 -2.79
C LYS A 83 24.02 -2.86 -2.34
N TYR A 84 24.58 -3.60 -3.28
CA TYR A 84 25.50 -4.74 -3.00
C TYR A 84 26.97 -4.35 -3.07
N ILE A 85 27.34 -3.36 -3.88
CA ILE A 85 28.72 -2.97 -4.13
C ILE A 85 29.19 -1.85 -3.20
N LEU A 86 28.30 -0.86 -2.95
CA LEU A 86 28.69 0.32 -2.19
C LEU A 86 28.53 0.09 -0.67
N PRO A 87 29.52 0.49 0.14
CA PRO A 87 29.44 0.36 1.58
C PRO A 87 28.36 1.27 2.16
N LYS A 88 27.68 0.82 3.22
CA LYS A 88 26.71 1.65 3.91
C LYS A 88 27.40 2.87 4.55
N ARG A 89 26.92 4.08 4.24
CA ARG A 89 27.40 5.30 4.90
C ARG A 89 26.83 5.39 6.32
N LYS A 90 27.54 6.04 7.23
CA LYS A 90 27.08 6.27 8.62
C LYS A 90 25.75 7.05 8.68
N THR A 91 25.44 7.83 7.66
CA THR A 91 24.20 8.60 7.51
C THR A 91 23.05 7.75 6.98
N MET A 92 23.26 6.50 6.59
CA MET A 92 22.17 5.62 6.11
C MET A 92 21.61 4.79 7.27
N CYS A 93 20.31 4.84 7.41
CA CYS A 93 19.49 3.96 8.26
C CYS A 93 18.84 2.92 7.34
N VAL A 94 19.31 1.69 7.41
CA VAL A 94 18.80 0.60 6.56
C VAL A 94 17.97 -0.31 7.43
N GLU A 95 16.73 -0.57 7.01
CA GLU A 95 15.82 -1.47 7.70
C GLU A 95 16.42 -2.85 7.93
N ARG A 96 16.07 -3.50 9.03
CA ARG A 96 16.49 -4.85 9.35
C ARG A 96 15.91 -5.86 8.34
N LYS A 97 16.65 -6.91 8.07
CA LYS A 97 16.26 -7.94 7.09
C LYS A 97 15.01 -8.73 7.51
N ASP A 98 14.74 -8.83 8.80
CA ASP A 98 13.59 -9.49 9.41
C ASP A 98 12.36 -8.58 9.56
N PHE A 99 12.46 -7.32 9.09
CA PHE A 99 11.43 -6.29 9.19
C PHE A 99 10.99 -5.99 10.63
N SER A 100 11.79 -6.35 11.64
CA SER A 100 11.51 -6.03 13.04
C SER A 100 11.63 -4.53 13.29
N PHE A 101 10.84 -4.03 14.24
CA PHE A 101 10.89 -2.64 14.67
C PHE A 101 12.27 -2.28 15.24
N ASP A 102 12.76 -1.10 14.86
CA ASP A 102 14.00 -0.53 15.37
C ASP A 102 13.73 0.90 15.87
N ALA A 103 13.52 1.06 17.17
CA ALA A 103 13.28 2.36 17.80
C ALA A 103 14.41 3.37 17.54
N ALA A 104 15.65 2.90 17.34
CA ALA A 104 16.78 3.78 17.02
C ALA A 104 16.62 4.50 15.67
N ALA A 105 15.82 3.96 14.75
CA ALA A 105 15.51 4.62 13.48
C ALA A 105 14.75 5.93 13.71
N LEU A 106 13.78 5.95 14.64
CA LEU A 106 12.97 7.14 14.93
C LEU A 106 13.76 8.23 15.70
N THR A 107 14.69 7.83 16.55
CA THR A 107 15.43 8.78 17.42
C THR A 107 16.76 9.27 16.83
N ARG A 108 17.08 8.85 15.60
CA ARG A 108 18.38 9.12 14.98
C ARG A 108 18.58 10.60 14.69
N LYS A 109 19.53 11.23 15.39
CA LYS A 109 19.89 12.64 15.24
C LYS A 109 20.72 12.92 13.97
N GLY A 110 20.70 14.16 13.50
CA GLY A 110 21.47 14.62 12.36
C GLY A 110 20.91 14.16 11.00
N ASN A 111 21.70 14.34 9.97
CA ASN A 111 21.31 13.98 8.61
C ASN A 111 21.20 12.48 8.43
N CYS A 112 20.08 11.98 7.91
CA CYS A 112 19.83 10.56 7.76
C CYS A 112 19.05 10.24 6.47
N TYR A 113 19.43 9.13 5.84
CA TYR A 113 18.72 8.52 4.70
C TYR A 113 18.15 7.18 5.12
N TYR A 114 16.84 7.01 5.00
CA TYR A 114 16.08 5.83 5.39
C TYR A 114 15.85 4.92 4.18
N ASP A 115 16.44 3.73 4.19
CA ASP A 115 16.36 2.75 3.11
C ASP A 115 15.71 1.45 3.60
N GLY A 116 14.42 1.27 3.31
CA GLY A 116 13.63 0.12 3.72
C GLY A 116 12.16 0.27 3.33
N TYR A 117 11.35 -0.73 3.72
CA TYR A 117 9.89 -0.71 3.56
C TYR A 117 9.16 -0.18 4.79
N TRP A 118 9.74 -0.35 5.99
CA TRP A 118 9.25 0.19 7.26
C TRP A 118 7.83 -0.29 7.60
N GLN A 119 7.57 -1.58 7.32
CA GLN A 119 6.24 -2.22 7.44
C GLN A 119 5.92 -2.65 8.88
N HIS A 120 6.18 -1.79 9.86
CA HIS A 120 5.83 -2.03 11.26
C HIS A 120 5.10 -0.81 11.81
N GLU A 121 3.94 -1.03 12.44
CA GLU A 121 3.07 0.06 12.89
C GLU A 121 3.71 0.99 13.92
N GLU A 122 4.60 0.49 14.76
CA GLU A 122 5.30 1.29 15.76
C GLU A 122 6.17 2.40 15.19
N TYR A 123 6.49 2.40 13.88
CA TYR A 123 7.19 3.53 13.26
C TYR A 123 6.34 4.80 13.15
N PHE A 124 5.01 4.70 13.29
CA PHE A 124 4.09 5.80 13.05
C PHE A 124 2.80 5.74 13.89
N CYS A 125 2.77 4.96 14.96
CA CYS A 125 1.60 4.86 15.86
C CYS A 125 1.21 6.21 16.49
N ASP A 126 2.19 7.08 16.75
CA ASP A 126 1.97 8.37 17.40
C ASP A 126 1.39 9.45 16.45
N VAL A 127 1.31 9.18 15.14
CA VAL A 127 0.82 10.11 14.11
C VAL A 127 -0.37 9.55 13.33
N LYS A 128 -1.20 8.76 13.98
CA LYS A 128 -2.30 8.02 13.37
C LYS A 128 -3.31 8.94 12.67
N GLU A 129 -3.69 10.03 13.30
CA GLU A 129 -4.63 11.02 12.75
C GLU A 129 -4.04 11.68 11.49
N THR A 130 -2.78 12.10 11.54
CA THR A 130 -2.06 12.67 10.38
C THR A 130 -2.00 11.69 9.21
N ILE A 131 -1.83 10.38 9.51
CA ILE A 131 -1.81 9.33 8.48
C ILE A 131 -3.19 9.15 7.85
N TRP A 132 -4.26 9.13 8.65
CA TRP A 132 -5.62 9.02 8.13
C TRP A 132 -5.99 10.19 7.23
N GLU A 133 -5.64 11.42 7.63
CA GLU A 133 -5.81 12.60 6.79
C GLU A 133 -5.00 12.49 5.50
N ALA A 134 -3.72 12.11 5.61
CA ALA A 134 -2.83 12.01 4.45
C ALA A 134 -3.27 10.95 3.43
N PHE A 135 -3.88 9.87 3.88
CA PHE A 135 -4.36 8.79 3.01
C PHE A 135 -5.87 8.82 2.76
N SER A 136 -6.51 9.94 3.01
CA SER A 136 -7.89 10.15 2.61
C SER A 136 -8.01 10.22 1.09
N PHE A 137 -8.90 9.41 0.53
CA PHE A 137 -9.17 9.45 -0.90
C PHE A 137 -9.99 10.68 -1.26
N PRO A 138 -9.64 11.38 -2.35
CA PRO A 138 -10.47 12.45 -2.87
C PRO A 138 -11.83 11.89 -3.33
N GLU A 139 -12.87 12.70 -3.29
CA GLU A 139 -14.18 12.30 -3.80
C GLU A 139 -14.08 11.91 -5.29
N PRO A 140 -14.66 10.76 -5.68
CA PRO A 140 -14.59 10.31 -7.06
C PRO A 140 -15.30 11.29 -7.99
N ALA A 141 -14.72 11.53 -9.16
CA ALA A 141 -15.30 12.44 -10.15
C ALA A 141 -16.48 11.80 -10.91
N ASP A 142 -16.45 10.49 -11.11
CA ASP A 142 -17.42 9.78 -11.93
C ASP A 142 -18.66 9.29 -11.14
N GLY A 143 -19.79 9.22 -11.84
CA GLY A 143 -21.08 8.85 -11.25
C GLY A 143 -21.12 7.40 -10.74
N GLN A 144 -20.49 6.46 -11.44
CA GLN A 144 -20.54 5.04 -11.04
C GLN A 144 -19.83 4.80 -9.71
N ASN A 145 -18.66 5.40 -9.49
CA ASN A 145 -17.97 5.32 -8.20
C ASN A 145 -18.80 5.97 -7.08
N LYS A 146 -19.45 7.11 -7.34
CA LYS A 146 -20.36 7.75 -6.36
C LYS A 146 -21.52 6.85 -5.98
N GLU A 147 -22.18 6.23 -6.94
CA GLU A 147 -23.30 5.31 -6.71
C GLU A 147 -22.89 4.10 -5.87
N ILE A 148 -21.74 3.49 -6.18
CA ILE A 148 -21.23 2.34 -5.41
C ILE A 148 -20.86 2.76 -3.99
N ILE A 149 -20.20 3.89 -3.80
CA ILE A 149 -19.85 4.40 -2.46
C ILE A 149 -21.13 4.67 -1.66
N ALA A 150 -22.15 5.29 -2.28
CA ALA A 150 -23.43 5.50 -1.63
C ALA A 150 -24.09 4.17 -1.23
N LEU A 151 -24.09 3.18 -2.11
CA LEU A 151 -24.62 1.85 -1.84
C LEU A 151 -23.88 1.16 -0.68
N LEU A 152 -22.56 1.21 -0.67
CA LEU A 152 -21.74 0.61 0.39
C LEU A 152 -21.95 1.29 1.74
N ARG A 153 -22.06 2.62 1.76
CA ARG A 153 -22.32 3.40 2.98
C ARG A 153 -23.74 3.17 3.55
N ALA A 154 -24.70 2.88 2.68
CA ALA A 154 -26.10 2.63 3.07
C ALA A 154 -26.38 1.19 3.52
N SER A 155 -25.40 0.31 3.50
CA SER A 155 -25.56 -1.12 3.77
C SER A 155 -24.49 -1.63 4.72
N GLU A 156 -24.84 -2.66 5.53
CA GLU A 156 -23.81 -3.51 6.14
C GLU A 156 -23.09 -4.23 5.01
N SER A 157 -21.91 -3.73 4.68
CA SER A 157 -21.15 -4.18 3.52
C SER A 157 -19.75 -4.68 3.88
N VAL A 158 -19.26 -5.65 3.11
CA VAL A 158 -17.91 -6.21 3.24
C VAL A 158 -17.16 -6.06 1.93
N SER A 159 -15.93 -5.58 2.02
CA SER A 159 -14.97 -5.60 0.91
C SER A 159 -14.26 -6.96 0.87
N LEU A 160 -14.35 -7.66 -0.25
CA LEU A 160 -13.66 -8.92 -0.49
C LEU A 160 -12.62 -8.75 -1.60
N HIS A 161 -11.34 -8.71 -1.21
CA HIS A 161 -10.25 -8.62 -2.17
C HIS A 161 -9.73 -10.02 -2.53
N VAL A 162 -9.92 -10.42 -3.78
CA VAL A 162 -9.46 -11.70 -4.31
C VAL A 162 -8.21 -11.48 -5.16
N ARG A 163 -7.05 -11.82 -4.63
CA ARG A 163 -5.77 -11.72 -5.32
C ARG A 163 -5.29 -13.09 -5.77
N ARG A 164 -5.45 -13.36 -7.06
CA ARG A 164 -5.08 -14.64 -7.67
C ARG A 164 -4.06 -14.49 -8.81
N GLY A 165 -4.22 -13.51 -9.69
CA GLY A 165 -3.48 -13.38 -10.94
C GLY A 165 -1.99 -13.67 -10.84
N ASP A 166 -1.25 -12.83 -10.13
CA ASP A 166 0.19 -13.00 -9.90
C ASP A 166 0.54 -14.05 -8.83
N TYR A 167 -0.40 -14.39 -7.93
CA TYR A 167 -0.16 -15.33 -6.82
C TYR A 167 -0.26 -16.81 -7.23
N VAL A 168 -1.13 -17.14 -8.18
CA VAL A 168 -1.41 -18.55 -8.54
C VAL A 168 -0.16 -19.30 -8.98
N ASN A 169 0.72 -18.63 -9.72
CA ASN A 169 1.95 -19.23 -10.26
C ASN A 169 3.23 -18.78 -9.55
N HIS A 170 3.13 -17.95 -8.49
CA HIS A 170 4.31 -17.46 -7.81
C HIS A 170 4.85 -18.47 -6.79
N PRO A 171 6.15 -18.82 -6.81
CA PRO A 171 6.70 -19.87 -5.94
C PRO A 171 6.45 -19.65 -4.43
N LEU A 172 6.43 -18.38 -3.97
CA LEU A 172 6.26 -18.02 -2.56
C LEU A 172 4.81 -17.78 -2.14
N PHE A 173 3.92 -17.46 -3.09
CA PHE A 173 2.54 -17.04 -2.77
C PHE A 173 1.47 -18.04 -3.22
N ARG A 174 1.87 -19.05 -3.97
CA ARG A 174 0.97 -20.12 -4.41
C ARG A 174 0.33 -20.82 -3.21
N GLY A 175 -1.00 -20.88 -3.20
CA GLY A 175 -1.78 -21.57 -2.16
C GLY A 175 -2.04 -20.75 -0.88
N ILE A 176 -1.51 -19.50 -0.76
CA ILE A 176 -1.79 -18.65 0.41
C ILE A 176 -3.24 -18.17 0.40
N CYS A 177 -3.72 -17.68 -0.75
CA CYS A 177 -5.10 -17.22 -0.95
C CYS A 177 -5.84 -18.21 -1.86
N ASP A 178 -6.02 -19.44 -1.41
CA ASP A 178 -6.77 -20.48 -2.11
C ASP A 178 -8.28 -20.37 -1.87
N SER A 179 -9.03 -21.28 -2.47
CA SER A 179 -10.48 -21.36 -2.29
C SER A 179 -10.90 -21.57 -0.84
N ASP A 180 -10.16 -22.38 -0.10
CA ASP A 180 -10.48 -22.67 1.30
C ASP A 180 -10.21 -21.49 2.23
N TYR A 181 -9.20 -20.68 1.92
CA TYR A 181 -8.99 -19.41 2.61
C TYR A 181 -10.21 -18.49 2.50
N TYR A 182 -10.71 -18.26 1.27
CA TYR A 182 -11.88 -17.39 1.07
C TYR A 182 -13.14 -17.98 1.71
N LYS A 183 -13.33 -19.28 1.66
CA LYS A 183 -14.45 -19.97 2.33
C LYS A 183 -14.42 -19.73 3.84
N ARG A 184 -13.27 -19.92 4.49
CA ARG A 184 -13.12 -19.68 5.93
C ARG A 184 -13.30 -18.19 6.28
N ALA A 185 -12.74 -17.27 5.48
CA ALA A 185 -12.86 -15.84 5.72
C ALA A 185 -14.31 -15.35 5.60
N ILE A 186 -15.03 -15.80 4.58
CA ILE A 186 -16.45 -15.49 4.41
C ILE A 186 -17.27 -16.05 5.59
N HIS A 187 -17.08 -17.31 5.94
CA HIS A 187 -17.78 -17.93 7.07
C HIS A 187 -17.53 -17.15 8.39
N TYR A 188 -16.29 -16.79 8.66
CA TYR A 188 -15.92 -15.98 9.84
C TYR A 188 -16.65 -14.63 9.90
N ILE A 189 -16.79 -13.95 8.77
CA ILE A 189 -17.49 -12.67 8.66
C ILE A 189 -19.01 -12.85 8.78
N GLU A 190 -19.58 -13.88 8.12
CA GLU A 190 -21.02 -14.17 8.19
C GLU A 190 -21.49 -14.42 9.62
N GLU A 191 -20.70 -15.15 10.41
CA GLU A 191 -21.05 -15.43 11.82
C GLU A 191 -21.03 -14.18 12.72
N ARG A 192 -20.28 -13.14 12.37
CA ARG A 192 -20.07 -11.95 13.23
C ARG A 192 -20.78 -10.71 12.79
N VAL A 193 -20.91 -10.52 11.50
CA VAL A 193 -21.43 -9.30 10.90
C VAL A 193 -22.72 -9.55 10.13
N ASN A 194 -22.87 -10.73 9.51
CA ASN A 194 -23.98 -11.09 8.63
C ASN A 194 -24.27 -9.98 7.59
N PRO A 195 -23.30 -9.59 6.76
CA PRO A 195 -23.44 -8.47 5.84
C PRO A 195 -24.47 -8.75 4.76
N ARG A 196 -25.13 -7.70 4.30
CA ARG A 196 -26.11 -7.79 3.20
C ARG A 196 -25.47 -7.62 1.82
N LEU A 197 -24.28 -7.05 1.77
CA LEU A 197 -23.60 -6.65 0.55
C LEU A 197 -22.12 -7.02 0.58
N TYR A 198 -21.65 -7.68 -0.46
CA TYR A 198 -20.23 -7.91 -0.71
C TYR A 198 -19.78 -7.10 -1.92
N CYS A 199 -18.71 -6.32 -1.76
CA CYS A 199 -18.02 -5.66 -2.86
C CYS A 199 -16.72 -6.40 -3.16
N VAL A 200 -16.65 -7.06 -4.31
CA VAL A 200 -15.54 -7.94 -4.69
C VAL A 200 -14.58 -7.19 -5.60
N PHE A 201 -13.32 -7.14 -5.20
CA PHE A 201 -12.20 -6.59 -5.98
C PHE A 201 -11.27 -7.74 -6.37
N SER A 202 -10.94 -7.87 -7.66
CA SER A 202 -10.05 -8.94 -8.10
C SER A 202 -9.32 -8.59 -9.39
N ASN A 203 -8.14 -9.21 -9.56
CA ASN A 203 -7.44 -9.32 -10.82
C ASN A 203 -7.76 -10.63 -11.58
N ASP A 204 -8.62 -11.50 -11.01
CA ASP A 204 -9.15 -12.72 -11.62
C ASP A 204 -10.67 -12.76 -11.45
N MET A 205 -11.37 -11.96 -12.22
CA MET A 205 -12.81 -11.79 -12.10
C MET A 205 -13.58 -13.01 -12.59
N ALA A 206 -13.06 -13.73 -13.57
CA ALA A 206 -13.67 -14.96 -14.08
C ALA A 206 -13.76 -16.03 -12.99
N TRP A 207 -12.73 -16.19 -12.19
CA TRP A 207 -12.77 -17.06 -11.02
C TRP A 207 -13.78 -16.60 -9.98
N CYS A 208 -13.84 -15.29 -9.70
CA CYS A 208 -14.81 -14.75 -8.75
C CYS A 208 -16.24 -15.00 -9.17
N GLU A 209 -16.57 -14.79 -10.44
CA GLU A 209 -17.90 -15.00 -11.00
C GLU A 209 -18.33 -16.48 -10.97
N SER A 210 -17.39 -17.41 -11.10
CA SER A 210 -17.68 -18.85 -11.08
C SER A 210 -17.75 -19.44 -9.66
N TYR A 211 -16.94 -18.93 -8.74
CA TYR A 211 -16.73 -19.57 -7.44
C TYR A 211 -17.50 -18.89 -6.29
N LEU A 212 -17.50 -17.56 -6.21
CA LEU A 212 -18.09 -16.84 -5.08
C LEU A 212 -19.61 -16.99 -4.92
N PRO A 213 -20.41 -17.13 -6.00
CA PRO A 213 -21.84 -17.35 -5.87
C PRO A 213 -22.22 -18.53 -4.97
N GLY A 214 -21.45 -19.62 -5.05
CA GLY A 214 -21.68 -20.78 -4.19
C GLY A 214 -21.37 -20.58 -2.70
N LEU A 215 -20.62 -19.53 -2.36
CA LEU A 215 -20.26 -19.19 -0.98
C LEU A 215 -21.15 -18.10 -0.36
N LEU A 216 -21.92 -17.38 -1.15
CA LEU A 216 -22.67 -16.18 -0.74
C LEU A 216 -24.16 -16.29 -1.08
N PRO A 217 -24.85 -17.40 -0.71
CA PRO A 217 -26.27 -17.58 -1.04
C PRO A 217 -27.13 -16.47 -0.39
N GLY A 218 -28.06 -15.91 -1.15
CA GLY A 218 -28.95 -14.83 -0.68
C GLY A 218 -28.32 -13.47 -0.49
N LYS A 219 -27.05 -13.30 -0.85
CA LYS A 219 -26.32 -12.03 -0.68
C LYS A 219 -26.28 -11.20 -1.97
N LYS A 220 -26.27 -9.89 -1.80
CA LYS A 220 -25.97 -8.98 -2.91
C LYS A 220 -24.47 -8.91 -3.11
N VAL A 221 -24.02 -9.13 -4.34
CA VAL A 221 -22.60 -9.08 -4.71
C VAL A 221 -22.37 -8.08 -5.82
N VAL A 222 -21.46 -7.15 -5.59
CA VAL A 222 -20.98 -6.18 -6.59
C VAL A 222 -19.57 -6.58 -6.99
N MET A 223 -19.37 -6.89 -8.26
CA MET A 223 -18.05 -7.21 -8.82
C MET A 223 -17.41 -5.94 -9.38
N TRP A 224 -16.22 -5.59 -8.85
CA TRP A 224 -15.54 -4.36 -9.21
C TRP A 224 -14.19 -4.62 -9.88
N THR A 225 -14.00 -4.14 -11.10
CA THR A 225 -12.72 -4.24 -11.81
C THR A 225 -12.18 -2.86 -12.16
N GLY A 226 -11.11 -2.44 -11.49
CA GLY A 226 -10.47 -1.16 -11.76
C GLY A 226 -11.41 0.02 -11.56
N THR A 227 -11.68 0.80 -12.61
CA THR A 227 -12.49 2.02 -12.54
C THR A 227 -13.99 1.82 -12.80
N ARG A 228 -14.46 0.60 -13.02
CA ARG A 228 -15.86 0.33 -13.38
C ARG A 228 -16.42 -0.91 -12.68
N ALA A 229 -17.66 -0.83 -12.22
CA ALA A 229 -18.41 -2.01 -11.83
C ALA A 229 -18.71 -2.86 -13.08
N ARG A 230 -18.32 -4.14 -13.07
CA ARG A 230 -18.64 -5.06 -14.16
C ARG A 230 -20.02 -5.67 -14.01
N LYS A 231 -20.43 -5.96 -12.79
CA LYS A 231 -21.68 -6.68 -12.55
C LYS A 231 -22.18 -6.47 -11.12
N VAL A 232 -23.47 -6.16 -10.99
CA VAL A 232 -24.19 -6.28 -9.73
C VAL A 232 -25.04 -7.54 -9.84
N MET A 233 -24.83 -8.50 -8.95
CA MET A 233 -25.58 -9.75 -8.92
C MET A 233 -26.31 -9.88 -7.59
N TRP A 234 -27.57 -10.33 -7.68
CA TRP A 234 -28.24 -10.98 -6.55
C TRP A 234 -28.01 -12.47 -6.68
N ILE A 235 -27.42 -13.08 -5.68
CA ILE A 235 -27.26 -14.53 -5.63
C ILE A 235 -28.49 -15.06 -4.90
N CYS A 236 -29.53 -15.44 -5.68
CA CYS A 236 -30.67 -16.14 -5.15
C CYS A 236 -30.25 -17.52 -4.66
N SER A 237 -30.74 -17.90 -3.49
CA SER A 237 -30.62 -19.25 -2.92
C SER A 237 -31.43 -20.27 -3.75
#